data_edcfdf8798c7a1e9bf07ad72aa683a2e
#
_entry.id   edcfdf8798c7a1e9bf07ad72aa683a2e
#
_cell.length_a   1.000
_cell.length_b   1.000
_cell.length_c   1.000
_cell.angle_alpha   90.00
_cell.angle_beta   90.00
_cell.angle_gamma   90.00
#
_symmetry.space_group_name_H-M   'P 1'
#
loop_
_entity.id
_entity.type
_entity.pdbx_description
1 polymer ?
#
loop_
_entity_poly.entity_id
_entity_poly.type
_entity_poly.pdbx_seq_one_letter_code
_entity_poly.pdbx_strand_id
1 'polypeptide(L)'
;GSSFSMTAASAVAGYNGTPAVGTPAAHSGAVQNGSISGAFGAAAGATGSATGTFTYSEVGYFRFSAAGVYDDTFTVVDQSTDCTNDFSNAAVAGKYGCKFGNAAATSYFGRFIPDHFAIAPGLPVAACTVHPAASGSYTPVDFSYFDQDGFATPFTLTAQNSANGTTQNYAGGFARLGLTTWSNFSFGTAG
;
A
#
# COMPACT_ATOMS: atom_id res chain seq x y z
N GLY A 1 -2.37 5.41 -1.44
CA GLY A 1 -3.76 5.16 -1.83
C GLY A 1 -4.70 6.22 -1.33
N SER A 2 -5.90 6.23 -1.86
CA SER A 2 -6.95 7.10 -1.35
C SER A 2 -7.22 6.80 0.11
N SER A 3 -7.67 7.80 0.86
CA SER A 3 -8.05 7.64 2.25
C SER A 3 -9.31 6.77 2.39
N PHE A 4 -9.37 6.02 3.47
CA PHE A 4 -10.52 5.19 3.84
C PHE A 4 -10.79 5.32 5.34
N SER A 5 -12.03 5.04 5.75
CA SER A 5 -12.40 5.10 7.17
C SER A 5 -12.33 3.70 7.78
N MET A 6 -11.89 3.63 9.03
CA MET A 6 -12.04 2.46 9.89
C MET A 6 -12.77 2.83 11.16
N THR A 7 -13.48 1.86 11.71
CA THR A 7 -14.15 1.96 13.02
C THR A 7 -13.63 0.85 13.91
N ALA A 8 -13.15 1.22 15.10
CA ALA A 8 -12.88 0.30 16.19
C ALA A 8 -14.03 0.41 17.19
N ALA A 9 -14.63 -0.70 17.55
CA ALA A 9 -15.72 -0.75 18.50
C ALA A 9 -15.33 -1.65 19.69
N SER A 10 -15.49 -1.13 20.89
CA SER A 10 -15.41 -1.91 22.10
C SER A 10 -16.70 -2.72 22.31
N ALA A 11 -16.58 -3.93 22.83
CA ALA A 11 -17.74 -4.70 23.28
C ALA A 11 -18.36 -4.14 24.57
N VAL A 12 -17.68 -3.19 25.22
CA VAL A 12 -18.10 -2.61 26.50
C VAL A 12 -18.52 -1.16 26.28
N ALA A 13 -19.77 -0.84 26.67
CA ALA A 13 -20.22 0.55 26.73
C ALA A 13 -19.39 1.33 27.76
N GLY A 14 -19.20 2.62 27.50
CA GLY A 14 -18.41 3.48 28.36
C GLY A 14 -16.96 3.64 28.00
N TYR A 15 -16.44 2.83 27.07
CA TYR A 15 -15.08 3.03 26.54
C TYR A 15 -14.95 4.37 25.81
N ASN A 16 -14.01 5.19 26.24
CA ASN A 16 -13.74 6.53 25.70
C ASN A 16 -12.25 6.76 25.34
N GLY A 17 -11.45 5.70 25.31
CA GLY A 17 -10.03 5.75 24.93
C GLY A 17 -9.81 6.01 23.44
N THR A 18 -8.55 6.10 23.04
CA THR A 18 -8.14 6.30 21.66
C THR A 18 -7.38 5.06 21.19
N PRO A 19 -8.00 4.18 20.39
CA PRO A 19 -7.31 2.99 19.91
C PRO A 19 -6.14 3.34 19.01
N ALA A 20 -5.11 2.52 19.04
CA ALA A 20 -3.98 2.55 18.13
C ALA A 20 -4.05 1.38 17.14
N VAL A 21 -3.31 1.49 16.04
CA VAL A 21 -3.12 0.43 15.06
C VAL A 21 -1.67 -0.03 15.04
N GLY A 22 -1.49 -1.34 15.02
CA GLY A 22 -0.20 -1.98 14.81
C GLY A 22 0.12 -2.17 13.32
N THR A 23 1.15 -2.94 13.06
CA THR A 23 1.56 -3.29 11.70
C THR A 23 0.49 -4.14 11.01
N PRO A 24 0.04 -3.76 9.80
CA PRO A 24 -0.88 -4.58 9.02
C PRO A 24 -0.18 -5.85 8.52
N ALA A 25 -0.94 -6.92 8.37
CA ALA A 25 -0.52 -8.14 7.69
C ALA A 25 -1.13 -8.16 6.30
N ALA A 26 -0.33 -8.13 5.26
CA ALA A 26 -0.79 -8.20 3.88
C ALA A 26 -1.38 -9.58 3.54
N HIS A 27 -2.06 -9.67 2.41
CA HIS A 27 -2.59 -10.93 1.88
C HIS A 27 -1.47 -11.95 1.59
N SER A 28 -1.83 -13.21 1.52
CA SER A 28 -0.89 -14.28 1.14
C SER A 28 -0.27 -14.00 -0.23
N GLY A 29 1.04 -14.19 -0.37
CA GLY A 29 1.78 -13.95 -1.60
C GLY A 29 2.14 -12.47 -1.84
N ALA A 30 1.85 -11.57 -0.91
CA ALA A 30 2.35 -10.20 -0.96
C ALA A 30 3.88 -10.17 -0.80
N VAL A 31 4.53 -9.26 -1.52
CA VAL A 31 5.98 -9.03 -1.40
C VAL A 31 6.31 -8.35 -0.07
N GLN A 32 5.42 -7.45 0.37
CA GLN A 32 5.57 -6.73 1.63
C GLN A 32 4.23 -6.40 2.28
N ASN A 33 4.27 -6.11 3.57
CA ASN A 33 3.05 -5.80 4.34
C ASN A 33 2.44 -4.43 4.03
N GLY A 34 3.20 -3.50 3.49
CA GLY A 34 2.78 -2.11 3.39
C GLY A 34 2.73 -1.42 4.76
N SER A 35 2.41 -0.15 4.74
CA SER A 35 2.25 0.67 5.94
C SER A 35 0.88 1.33 5.98
N ILE A 36 0.36 1.53 7.19
CA ILE A 36 -0.83 2.32 7.47
C ILE A 36 -0.41 3.66 8.04
N SER A 37 -1.00 4.74 7.54
CA SER A 37 -0.89 6.08 8.10
C SER A 37 -2.28 6.58 8.43
N GLY A 38 -2.41 7.25 9.54
CA GLY A 38 -3.68 7.75 10.09
C GLY A 38 -3.84 7.36 11.54
N ALA A 39 -4.90 7.81 12.17
CA ALA A 39 -5.20 7.53 13.56
C ALA A 39 -6.71 7.48 13.81
N PHE A 40 -7.11 6.77 14.84
CA PHE A 40 -8.45 6.90 15.41
C PHE A 40 -8.56 8.18 16.22
N GLY A 41 -9.74 8.75 16.24
CA GLY A 41 -10.14 9.69 17.29
C GLY A 41 -10.48 8.96 18.58
N ALA A 42 -10.75 9.72 19.64
CA ALA A 42 -11.27 9.15 20.88
C ALA A 42 -12.62 8.48 20.65
N ALA A 43 -12.85 7.35 21.32
CA ALA A 43 -14.11 6.64 21.24
C ALA A 43 -15.23 7.46 21.90
N ALA A 44 -16.42 7.43 21.31
CA ALA A 44 -17.60 8.00 21.92
C ALA A 44 -18.04 7.09 23.07
N GLY A 45 -17.97 7.57 24.32
CA GLY A 45 -18.28 6.79 25.50
C GLY A 45 -19.68 6.14 25.49
N ALA A 46 -20.67 6.78 24.85
CA ALA A 46 -22.01 6.21 24.73
C ALA A 46 -22.06 4.92 23.89
N THR A 47 -21.17 4.78 22.88
CA THR A 47 -21.14 3.63 21.96
C THR A 47 -19.89 2.77 22.10
N GLY A 48 -18.85 3.26 22.78
CA GLY A 48 -17.55 2.62 22.84
C GLY A 48 -16.84 2.52 21.45
N SER A 49 -17.22 3.37 20.50
CA SER A 49 -16.72 3.31 19.12
C SER A 49 -15.84 4.50 18.79
N ALA A 50 -14.69 4.22 18.18
CA ALA A 50 -13.75 5.19 17.63
C ALA A 50 -13.72 5.09 16.12
N THR A 51 -13.70 6.23 15.43
CA THR A 51 -13.52 6.29 13.98
C THR A 51 -12.23 7.00 13.64
N GLY A 52 -11.64 6.64 12.50
CA GLY A 52 -10.43 7.28 12.01
C GLY A 52 -10.33 7.20 10.49
N THR A 53 -9.51 8.08 9.93
CA THR A 53 -9.20 8.12 8.51
C THR A 53 -7.76 7.66 8.29
N PHE A 54 -7.59 6.74 7.36
CA PHE A 54 -6.31 6.05 7.13
C PHE A 54 -5.99 6.00 5.65
N THR A 55 -4.71 5.79 5.35
CA THR A 55 -4.21 5.43 4.03
C THR A 55 -3.38 4.16 4.13
N TYR A 56 -3.35 3.38 3.07
CA TYR A 56 -2.51 2.19 2.96
C TYR A 56 -1.56 2.32 1.78
N SER A 57 -0.29 1.98 1.97
CA SER A 57 0.78 2.26 1.00
C SER A 57 0.86 1.26 -0.15
N GLU A 58 0.20 0.09 -0.06
CA GLU A 58 0.35 -1.02 -0.99
C GLU A 58 -0.95 -1.42 -1.70
N VAL A 59 -0.82 -2.27 -2.69
CA VAL A 59 -1.92 -2.90 -3.44
C VAL A 59 -2.35 -4.19 -2.76
N GLY A 60 -3.62 -4.56 -2.95
CA GLY A 60 -4.19 -5.82 -2.48
C GLY A 60 -5.04 -5.66 -1.23
N TYR A 61 -4.91 -6.56 -0.30
CA TYR A 61 -5.67 -6.62 0.94
C TYR A 61 -4.73 -6.68 2.13
N PHE A 62 -5.13 -6.14 3.24
CA PHE A 62 -4.46 -6.33 4.51
C PHE A 62 -5.46 -6.62 5.62
N ARG A 63 -4.99 -7.14 6.74
CA ARG A 63 -5.76 -7.30 7.99
C ARG A 63 -4.86 -7.00 9.18
N PHE A 64 -5.46 -6.80 10.33
CA PHE A 64 -4.75 -6.79 11.59
C PHE A 64 -4.79 -8.19 12.22
N SER A 65 -3.67 -8.62 12.78
CA SER A 65 -3.60 -9.81 13.62
C SER A 65 -4.33 -9.58 14.96
N ALA A 66 -4.45 -10.59 15.79
CA ALA A 66 -4.88 -10.40 17.18
C ALA A 66 -4.01 -9.32 17.86
N ALA A 67 -4.59 -8.50 18.68
CA ALA A 67 -3.99 -7.32 19.30
C ALA A 67 -3.38 -6.30 18.30
N GLY A 68 -3.79 -6.32 17.04
CA GLY A 68 -3.32 -5.40 16.02
C GLY A 68 -4.07 -4.07 15.98
N VAL A 69 -5.25 -3.99 16.60
CA VAL A 69 -5.94 -2.74 16.95
C VAL A 69 -6.09 -2.78 18.46
N TYR A 70 -5.53 -1.83 19.17
CA TYR A 70 -5.38 -1.93 20.62
C TYR A 70 -5.42 -0.58 21.30
N ASP A 71 -5.61 -0.60 22.62
CA ASP A 71 -5.37 0.52 23.52
C ASP A 71 -4.42 0.06 24.62
N ASP A 72 -3.37 0.81 24.83
CA ASP A 72 -2.34 0.59 25.85
C ASP A 72 -2.24 1.74 26.87
N THR A 73 -3.25 2.61 26.89
CA THR A 73 -3.28 3.81 27.75
C THR A 73 -3.98 3.57 29.08
N PHE A 74 -4.56 2.39 29.30
CA PHE A 74 -5.30 2.06 30.52
C PHE A 74 -4.48 2.10 31.81
N THR A 75 -3.16 2.02 31.69
CA THR A 75 -2.24 2.20 32.81
C THR A 75 -2.35 3.55 33.52
N VAL A 76 -3.01 4.52 32.89
CA VAL A 76 -3.25 5.84 33.49
C VAL A 76 -4.47 5.82 34.43
N VAL A 77 -5.42 4.92 34.19
CA VAL A 77 -6.65 4.77 35.00
C VAL A 77 -6.39 3.79 36.13
N ASP A 78 -5.74 2.67 35.83
CA ASP A 78 -5.27 1.70 36.80
C ASP A 78 -3.88 2.11 37.30
N GLN A 79 -3.62 2.00 38.57
CA GLN A 79 -2.30 2.25 39.15
C GLN A 79 -1.29 1.35 38.39
N SER A 80 -0.14 1.87 38.05
CA SER A 80 0.88 1.14 37.26
C SER A 80 1.35 -0.19 37.87
N THR A 81 0.96 -0.47 39.09
CA THR A 81 1.24 -1.72 39.80
C THR A 81 0.07 -2.72 39.77
N ASP A 82 -1.12 -2.32 39.30
CA ASP A 82 -2.33 -3.12 39.40
C ASP A 82 -2.50 -4.09 38.23
N CYS A 83 -1.78 -3.89 37.13
CA CYS A 83 -1.83 -4.70 35.94
C CYS A 83 -0.43 -4.93 35.34
N THR A 84 -0.32 -5.89 34.43
CA THR A 84 0.90 -6.20 33.68
C THR A 84 0.90 -5.48 32.34
N ASN A 85 2.07 -5.10 31.81
CA ASN A 85 2.19 -4.36 30.54
C ASN A 85 2.07 -5.28 29.31
N ASP A 86 0.99 -6.05 29.26
CA ASP A 86 0.69 -7.00 28.18
C ASP A 86 -0.81 -7.09 27.88
N PHE A 87 -1.19 -7.99 26.98
CA PHE A 87 -2.60 -8.28 26.60
C PHE A 87 -3.19 -9.47 27.36
N SER A 88 -2.67 -9.86 28.50
CA SER A 88 -3.10 -11.08 29.19
C SER A 88 -4.52 -10.95 29.78
N ASN A 89 -5.39 -11.89 29.38
CA ASN A 89 -6.70 -12.11 29.99
C ASN A 89 -6.65 -13.13 31.15
N ALA A 90 -5.50 -13.68 31.45
CA ALA A 90 -5.29 -14.59 32.56
C ALA A 90 -4.54 -13.86 33.67
N ALA A 91 -4.99 -14.01 34.91
CA ALA A 91 -4.30 -13.41 36.04
C ALA A 91 -2.91 -14.06 36.25
N VAL A 92 -1.87 -13.23 36.21
CA VAL A 92 -0.51 -13.61 36.58
C VAL A 92 -0.18 -12.90 37.88
N ALA A 93 0.06 -13.66 38.93
CA ALA A 93 0.24 -13.12 40.30
C ALA A 93 -0.92 -12.18 40.71
N GLY A 94 -2.14 -12.54 40.38
CA GLY A 94 -3.34 -11.77 40.68
C GLY A 94 -3.60 -10.54 39.82
N LYS A 95 -2.80 -10.30 38.75
CA LYS A 95 -2.92 -9.14 37.87
C LYS A 95 -3.26 -9.56 36.45
N TYR A 96 -4.10 -8.77 35.78
CA TYR A 96 -4.40 -8.88 34.37
C TYR A 96 -3.56 -7.91 33.54
N GLY A 97 -3.54 -8.08 32.22
CA GLY A 97 -2.87 -7.14 31.31
C GLY A 97 -3.57 -5.78 31.28
N CYS A 98 -2.76 -4.71 31.22
CA CYS A 98 -3.24 -3.34 31.04
C CYS A 98 -3.61 -2.99 29.61
N LYS A 99 -3.19 -3.82 28.64
CA LYS A 99 -3.46 -3.61 27.22
C LYS A 99 -4.63 -4.46 26.81
N PHE A 100 -5.50 -3.90 26.00
CA PHE A 100 -6.56 -4.68 25.36
C PHE A 100 -6.61 -4.37 23.86
N GLY A 101 -7.08 -5.33 23.08
CA GLY A 101 -7.14 -5.24 21.63
C GLY A 101 -8.07 -6.29 21.06
N ASN A 102 -8.12 -6.35 19.72
CA ASN A 102 -8.93 -7.38 19.07
C ASN A 102 -8.42 -8.79 19.41
N ALA A 103 -9.32 -9.66 19.86
CA ALA A 103 -8.98 -11.02 20.30
C ALA A 103 -8.52 -11.93 19.15
N ALA A 104 -9.00 -11.68 17.94
CA ALA A 104 -8.68 -12.46 16.74
C ALA A 104 -8.31 -11.55 15.58
N ALA A 105 -7.72 -12.12 14.53
CA ALA A 105 -7.45 -11.36 13.31
C ALA A 105 -8.73 -10.77 12.74
N THR A 106 -8.64 -9.54 12.23
CA THR A 106 -9.76 -8.87 11.56
C THR A 106 -10.06 -9.54 10.21
N SER A 107 -11.21 -9.26 9.65
CA SER A 107 -11.44 -9.45 8.22
C SER A 107 -10.45 -8.62 7.40
N TYR A 108 -10.26 -8.97 6.14
CA TYR A 108 -9.41 -8.21 5.24
C TYR A 108 -10.05 -6.86 4.88
N PHE A 109 -9.22 -5.83 4.87
CA PHE A 109 -9.53 -4.51 4.34
C PHE A 109 -9.03 -4.42 2.88
N GLY A 110 -9.71 -3.70 2.04
CA GLY A 110 -9.37 -3.50 0.63
C GLY A 110 -10.53 -3.94 -0.26
N ARG A 111 -10.39 -3.98 -1.53
CA ARG A 111 -9.18 -4.08 -2.36
C ARG A 111 -8.57 -2.68 -2.59
N PHE A 112 -7.26 -2.57 -2.39
CA PHE A 112 -6.48 -1.38 -2.76
C PHE A 112 -5.86 -1.59 -4.14
N ILE A 113 -5.86 -0.54 -4.96
CA ILE A 113 -5.29 -0.51 -6.31
C ILE A 113 -4.24 0.59 -6.38
N PRO A 114 -3.34 0.58 -7.39
CA PRO A 114 -2.45 1.71 -7.62
C PRO A 114 -3.25 2.99 -7.87
N ASP A 115 -2.67 4.12 -7.55
CA ASP A 115 -3.24 5.44 -7.86
C ASP A 115 -2.98 5.78 -9.32
N HIS A 116 -1.74 5.61 -9.75
CA HIS A 116 -1.30 5.89 -11.12
C HIS A 116 -0.07 5.05 -11.49
N PHE A 117 0.36 5.19 -12.74
CA PHE A 117 1.61 4.65 -13.23
C PHE A 117 2.56 5.80 -13.56
N ALA A 118 3.77 5.76 -13.00
CA ALA A 118 4.88 6.56 -13.48
C ALA A 118 5.44 5.92 -14.76
N ILE A 119 5.77 6.75 -15.75
CA ILE A 119 6.33 6.34 -17.03
C ILE A 119 7.78 6.83 -17.08
N ALA A 120 8.72 5.91 -17.24
CA ALA A 120 10.10 6.22 -17.55
C ALA A 120 10.38 5.84 -19.01
N PRO A 121 10.54 6.81 -19.92
CA PRO A 121 10.88 6.52 -21.31
C PRO A 121 12.30 5.95 -21.39
N GLY A 122 12.49 4.95 -22.23
CA GLY A 122 13.80 4.50 -22.67
C GLY A 122 14.25 5.25 -23.93
N LEU A 123 15.47 5.00 -24.34
CA LEU A 123 15.97 5.55 -25.61
C LEU A 123 15.29 4.82 -26.77
N PRO A 124 14.75 5.54 -27.75
CA PRO A 124 14.24 4.92 -28.96
C PRO A 124 15.37 4.12 -29.67
N VAL A 125 14.99 2.97 -30.17
CA VAL A 125 15.91 2.13 -30.94
C VAL A 125 15.59 2.28 -32.42
N ALA A 126 16.49 2.90 -33.18
CA ALA A 126 16.38 3.00 -34.63
C ALA A 126 16.50 1.62 -35.24
N ALA A 127 15.67 1.32 -36.25
CA ALA A 127 15.74 0.03 -36.95
C ALA A 127 16.79 -0.01 -38.09
N CYS A 128 17.32 1.14 -38.48
CA CYS A 128 18.29 1.25 -39.57
C CYS A 128 19.60 1.86 -39.07
N THR A 129 20.69 1.28 -39.54
CA THR A 129 22.04 1.82 -39.36
C THR A 129 22.65 2.11 -40.72
N VAL A 130 23.15 3.32 -40.91
CA VAL A 130 23.89 3.63 -42.14
C VAL A 130 25.22 2.89 -42.13
N HIS A 131 25.40 2.00 -43.10
CA HIS A 131 26.70 1.38 -43.33
C HIS A 131 27.61 2.32 -44.13
N PRO A 132 28.87 2.50 -43.70
CA PRO A 132 29.78 3.37 -44.41
C PRO A 132 30.05 2.83 -45.83
N ALA A 133 30.06 3.72 -46.80
CA ALA A 133 30.64 3.39 -48.12
C ALA A 133 32.12 3.02 -47.95
N ALA A 134 32.60 2.14 -48.79
CA ALA A 134 33.88 1.44 -48.68
C ALA A 134 35.14 2.31 -48.60
N SER A 135 35.07 3.62 -48.55
CA SER A 135 36.24 4.51 -48.42
C SER A 135 35.89 5.80 -47.68
N GLY A 136 36.46 5.98 -46.52
CA GLY A 136 36.37 7.22 -45.74
C GLY A 136 36.12 6.95 -44.24
N SER A 137 36.58 7.85 -43.38
CA SER A 137 36.25 7.83 -41.95
C SER A 137 34.81 8.32 -41.76
N TYR A 138 33.86 7.39 -41.73
CA TYR A 138 32.44 7.68 -41.51
C TYR A 138 32.01 7.04 -40.21
N THR A 139 31.37 7.82 -39.35
CA THR A 139 30.76 7.29 -38.12
C THR A 139 29.38 6.79 -38.48
N PRO A 140 29.07 5.50 -38.26
CA PRO A 140 27.73 4.99 -38.45
C PRO A 140 26.75 5.76 -37.56
N VAL A 141 25.63 6.18 -38.11
CA VAL A 141 24.55 6.82 -37.36
C VAL A 141 23.28 6.00 -37.53
N ASP A 142 22.64 5.76 -36.43
CA ASP A 142 21.34 5.15 -36.45
C ASP A 142 20.30 6.19 -36.84
N PHE A 143 19.36 5.79 -37.68
CA PHE A 143 18.28 6.68 -38.11
C PHE A 143 16.95 5.94 -38.22
N SER A 144 15.88 6.72 -38.18
CA SER A 144 14.53 6.28 -38.42
C SER A 144 13.89 7.15 -39.50
N TYR A 145 13.07 6.58 -40.35
CA TYR A 145 12.29 7.31 -41.32
C TYR A 145 10.80 7.16 -41.07
N PHE A 146 10.02 8.00 -41.72
CA PHE A 146 8.57 7.96 -41.56
C PHE A 146 8.02 6.62 -42.09
N ASP A 147 7.07 6.04 -41.33
CA ASP A 147 6.47 4.74 -41.63
C ASP A 147 7.45 3.55 -41.57
N GLN A 148 8.46 3.64 -40.71
CA GLN A 148 9.46 2.60 -40.57
C GLN A 148 8.96 1.44 -39.69
N ASP A 149 9.02 0.22 -40.23
CA ASP A 149 8.80 -0.99 -39.45
C ASP A 149 9.92 -1.22 -38.42
N GLY A 150 9.55 -1.76 -37.25
CA GLY A 150 10.53 -2.15 -36.23
C GLY A 150 11.09 -1.02 -35.39
N PHE A 151 10.58 0.22 -35.51
CA PHE A 151 10.95 1.30 -34.62
C PHE A 151 10.45 1.01 -33.21
N ALA A 152 11.32 0.84 -32.25
CA ALA A 152 10.99 0.53 -30.88
C ALA A 152 11.17 1.75 -29.96
N THR A 153 10.13 2.08 -29.22
CA THR A 153 10.14 3.09 -28.15
C THR A 153 9.93 2.41 -26.82
N PRO A 154 10.99 1.92 -26.17
CA PRO A 154 10.85 1.25 -24.88
C PRO A 154 10.44 2.24 -23.80
N PHE A 155 9.66 1.78 -22.84
CA PHE A 155 9.32 2.51 -21.64
C PHE A 155 9.09 1.56 -20.47
N THR A 156 9.26 2.06 -19.26
CA THR A 156 8.95 1.33 -18.04
C THR A 156 7.77 1.97 -17.35
N LEU A 157 6.80 1.15 -16.96
CA LEU A 157 5.67 1.57 -16.12
C LEU A 157 5.90 1.08 -14.70
N THR A 158 5.81 2.01 -13.76
CA THR A 158 5.90 1.71 -12.33
C THR A 158 4.58 2.07 -11.65
N ALA A 159 3.90 1.08 -11.08
CA ALA A 159 2.68 1.30 -10.32
C ALA A 159 3.00 2.05 -9.02
N GLN A 160 2.30 3.14 -8.76
CA GLN A 160 2.53 4.02 -7.62
C GLN A 160 1.26 4.30 -6.83
N ASN A 161 1.45 4.61 -5.55
CA ASN A 161 0.40 5.13 -4.67
C ASN A 161 0.30 6.65 -4.82
N SER A 162 -0.68 7.28 -4.16
CA SER A 162 -0.93 8.73 -4.24
C SER A 162 0.21 9.62 -3.71
N ALA A 163 1.18 9.03 -3.02
CA ALA A 163 2.39 9.72 -2.56
C ALA A 163 3.60 9.43 -3.47
N ASN A 164 3.39 8.94 -4.68
CA ASN A 164 4.41 8.53 -5.66
C ASN A 164 5.33 7.38 -5.18
N GLY A 165 4.94 6.67 -4.13
CA GLY A 165 5.66 5.46 -3.68
C GLY A 165 5.34 4.27 -4.57
N THR A 166 6.35 3.48 -4.93
CA THR A 166 6.17 2.25 -5.70
C THR A 166 5.35 1.23 -4.91
N THR A 167 4.31 0.67 -5.54
CA THR A 167 3.51 -0.42 -4.96
C THR A 167 4.09 -1.76 -5.40
N GLN A 168 4.83 -2.42 -4.50
CA GLN A 168 5.55 -3.67 -4.81
C GLN A 168 4.63 -4.88 -4.93
N ASN A 169 3.45 -4.81 -4.32
CA ASN A 169 2.45 -5.87 -4.41
C ASN A 169 1.64 -5.83 -5.72
N TYR A 170 1.93 -4.89 -6.63
CA TYR A 170 1.30 -4.86 -7.95
C TYR A 170 1.89 -5.95 -8.85
N ALA A 171 1.54 -7.21 -8.55
CA ALA A 171 2.02 -8.39 -9.24
C ALA A 171 0.93 -9.48 -9.30
N GLY A 172 1.13 -10.49 -10.14
CA GLY A 172 0.24 -11.63 -10.25
C GLY A 172 -1.23 -11.24 -10.46
N GLY A 173 -2.12 -11.73 -9.61
CA GLY A 173 -3.56 -11.45 -9.69
C GLY A 173 -3.95 -9.99 -9.42
N PHE A 174 -3.06 -9.17 -8.89
CA PHE A 174 -3.27 -7.75 -8.64
C PHE A 174 -2.76 -6.85 -9.77
N ALA A 175 -1.90 -7.35 -10.66
CA ALA A 175 -1.48 -6.65 -11.87
C ALA A 175 -2.57 -6.79 -12.95
N ARG A 176 -3.35 -5.74 -13.16
CA ARG A 176 -4.50 -5.74 -14.07
C ARG A 176 -4.29 -4.94 -15.35
N LEU A 177 -3.18 -4.25 -15.48
CA LEU A 177 -2.85 -3.53 -16.72
C LEU A 177 -2.44 -4.53 -17.80
N GLY A 178 -3.26 -4.67 -18.84
CA GLY A 178 -2.94 -5.49 -20.01
C GLY A 178 -2.10 -4.68 -21.00
N LEU A 179 -0.81 -5.00 -21.10
CA LEU A 179 0.11 -4.31 -22.01
C LEU A 179 0.07 -4.87 -23.46
N THR A 180 -0.68 -5.95 -23.68
CA THR A 180 -0.79 -6.61 -25.00
C THR A 180 -1.95 -6.11 -25.85
N THR A 181 -2.77 -5.20 -25.30
CA THR A 181 -3.96 -4.69 -26.00
C THR A 181 -3.75 -3.23 -26.37
N TRP A 182 -3.72 -2.93 -27.66
CA TRP A 182 -3.51 -1.58 -28.20
C TRP A 182 -4.52 -0.54 -27.68
N SER A 183 -5.73 -0.95 -27.37
CA SER A 183 -6.77 -0.06 -26.80
C SER A 183 -6.41 0.52 -25.42
N ASN A 184 -5.39 -0.02 -24.76
CA ASN A 184 -4.90 0.50 -23.47
C ASN A 184 -3.90 1.65 -23.62
N PHE A 185 -3.51 1.97 -24.87
CA PHE A 185 -2.57 3.03 -25.16
C PHE A 185 -3.25 4.11 -26.01
N SER A 186 -3.01 5.34 -25.65
CA SER A 186 -3.42 6.52 -26.40
C SER A 186 -2.20 7.42 -26.58
N PHE A 187 -1.84 7.66 -27.83
CA PHE A 187 -0.81 8.63 -28.17
C PHE A 187 -1.48 9.96 -28.51
N GLY A 188 -1.24 10.97 -27.68
CA GLY A 188 -1.66 12.32 -28.00
C GLY A 188 -0.87 12.84 -29.19
N THR A 189 -1.51 13.51 -30.12
CA THR A 189 -0.81 14.32 -31.12
C THR A 189 -0.25 15.55 -30.44
N ALA A 190 1.08 15.72 -30.51
CA ALA A 190 1.67 17.02 -30.16
C ALA A 190 1.14 18.04 -31.16
N GLY A 191 0.39 19.02 -30.66
CA GLY A 191 -0.05 20.17 -31.46
C GLY A 191 1.08 21.18 -31.62
#